data_c555c5f5587fd27e1b28066571d8700b
#
_entry.id   c555c5f5587fd27e1b28066571d8700b
#
_cell.length_a   1.000
_cell.length_b   1.000
_cell.length_c   1.000
_cell.angle_alpha   90.00
_cell.angle_beta   90.00
_cell.angle_gamma   90.00
#
_symmetry.space_group_name_H-M   'P 1'
#
loop_
_entity.id
_entity.type
_entity.pdbx_description
1 polymer ?
#
loop_
_entity_poly.entity_id
_entity_poly.type
_entity_poly.pdbx_seq_one_letter_code
_entity_poly.pdbx_strand_id
1 'polypeptide(L)'
;EQAAKEAAALAETADAEAQLEATFAQQTAPSEQAAIAEAPAYAPRVLSAQNSFLIADALKSSIWGGGDWKAGTGWLGTAHRLRELKRQDLSGKTGTTNDVKDAWFSGFSPDLVVTSWVGFDDAESRLGKTAWNNNLGKDQIAGGESGARTALPAWQDFVGFALKDKPQVFVQPPVGIISVRID
;
A
#
# COMPACT_ATOMS: atom_id res chain seq x y z
N GLU A 1 34.34 39.79 -42.35
CA GLU A 1 35.00 39.47 -41.09
C GLU A 1 33.96 39.06 -39.98
N GLN A 2 32.83 39.78 -39.91
CA GLN A 2 31.78 39.51 -38.92
C GLN A 2 31.01 38.19 -39.17
N ALA A 3 30.71 37.89 -40.43
CA ALA A 3 30.03 36.63 -40.81
C ALA A 3 30.88 35.37 -40.54
N ALA A 4 32.22 35.49 -40.65
CA ALA A 4 33.14 34.40 -40.34
C ALA A 4 33.24 34.12 -38.82
N LYS A 5 33.09 35.16 -37.97
CA LYS A 5 33.06 35.02 -36.51
C LYS A 5 31.74 34.37 -36.02
N GLU A 6 30.62 34.76 -36.63
CA GLU A 6 29.31 34.12 -36.30
C GLU A 6 29.25 32.64 -36.73
N ALA A 7 29.81 32.30 -37.89
CA ALA A 7 29.89 30.91 -38.31
C ALA A 7 30.79 30.05 -37.41
N ALA A 8 31.91 30.62 -36.93
CA ALA A 8 32.79 29.93 -36.00
C ALA A 8 32.14 29.74 -34.61
N ALA A 9 31.38 30.71 -34.10
CA ALA A 9 30.66 30.59 -32.84
C ALA A 9 29.51 29.56 -32.90
N LEU A 10 28.80 29.46 -34.06
CA LEU A 10 27.77 28.44 -34.28
C LEU A 10 28.36 27.02 -34.39
N ALA A 11 29.55 26.87 -34.99
CA ALA A 11 30.25 25.60 -35.06
C ALA A 11 30.72 25.12 -33.66
N GLU A 12 31.20 26.03 -32.82
CA GLU A 12 31.68 25.74 -31.47
C GLU A 12 30.53 25.33 -30.53
N THR A 13 29.33 25.93 -30.70
CA THR A 13 28.10 25.52 -29.95
C THR A 13 27.58 24.17 -30.40
N ALA A 14 27.60 23.86 -31.70
CA ALA A 14 27.18 22.57 -32.24
C ALA A 14 28.10 21.42 -31.79
N ASP A 15 29.41 21.66 -31.74
CA ASP A 15 30.38 20.69 -31.21
C ASP A 15 30.22 20.46 -29.69
N ALA A 16 29.89 21.51 -28.93
CA ALA A 16 29.62 21.39 -27.49
C ALA A 16 28.33 20.60 -27.20
N GLU A 17 27.26 20.84 -27.97
CA GLU A 17 26.01 20.07 -27.87
C GLU A 17 26.22 18.59 -28.26
N ALA A 18 26.94 18.31 -29.32
CA ALA A 18 27.25 16.94 -29.73
C ALA A 18 28.09 16.18 -28.69
N GLN A 19 29.05 16.87 -28.03
CA GLN A 19 29.84 16.30 -26.93
C GLN A 19 28.99 16.04 -25.68
N LEU A 20 28.03 16.94 -25.40
CA LEU A 20 27.10 16.74 -24.26
C LEU A 20 26.19 15.56 -24.49
N GLU A 21 25.64 15.41 -25.69
CA GLU A 21 24.79 14.25 -26.05
C GLU A 21 25.60 12.95 -26.05
N ALA A 22 26.83 12.93 -26.53
CA ALA A 22 27.70 11.76 -26.48
C ALA A 22 28.03 11.34 -25.04
N THR A 23 28.24 12.33 -24.15
CA THR A 23 28.50 12.09 -22.72
C THR A 23 27.25 11.55 -22.01
N PHE A 24 26.08 12.09 -22.33
CA PHE A 24 24.80 11.58 -21.80
C PHE A 24 24.50 10.16 -22.30
N ALA A 25 24.76 9.86 -23.58
CA ALA A 25 24.57 8.53 -24.14
C ALA A 25 25.51 7.50 -23.51
N GLN A 26 26.75 7.87 -23.18
CA GLN A 26 27.68 7.00 -22.45
C GLN A 26 27.30 6.78 -20.99
N GLN A 27 26.66 7.75 -20.32
CA GLN A 27 26.17 7.60 -18.94
C GLN A 27 24.87 6.81 -18.85
N THR A 28 24.08 6.75 -19.91
CA THR A 28 22.80 6.01 -19.96
C THR A 28 22.93 4.62 -20.57
N ALA A 29 24.08 4.27 -21.17
CA ALA A 29 24.32 2.90 -21.63
C ALA A 29 24.45 1.99 -20.38
N PRO A 30 23.59 0.98 -20.21
CA PRO A 30 23.74 0.02 -19.11
C PRO A 30 25.10 -0.65 -19.31
N SER A 31 25.99 -0.55 -18.32
CA SER A 31 27.25 -1.27 -18.34
C SER A 31 26.92 -2.77 -18.41
N GLU A 32 27.60 -3.49 -19.30
CA GLU A 32 27.46 -4.95 -19.47
C GLU A 32 27.72 -5.73 -18.16
N GLN A 33 28.25 -5.05 -17.13
CA GLN A 33 28.42 -5.56 -15.76
C GLN A 33 27.15 -5.46 -14.89
N ALA A 34 26.09 -4.76 -15.32
CA ALA A 34 24.80 -4.73 -14.61
C ALA A 34 23.89 -5.95 -14.90
N ALA A 35 24.32 -6.87 -15.75
CA ALA A 35 23.52 -8.04 -16.16
C ALA A 35 23.75 -9.30 -15.32
N ILE A 36 24.56 -9.24 -14.26
CA ILE A 36 24.48 -10.26 -13.20
C ILE A 36 23.39 -9.74 -12.25
N ALA A 37 22.13 -10.06 -12.55
CA ALA A 37 21.05 -9.89 -11.60
C ALA A 37 21.45 -10.74 -10.36
N GLU A 38 21.98 -10.08 -9.32
CA GLU A 38 22.11 -10.73 -8.03
C GLU A 38 20.73 -11.30 -7.69
N ALA A 39 20.69 -12.60 -7.41
CA ALA A 39 19.47 -13.23 -6.94
C ALA A 39 18.94 -12.40 -5.78
N PRO A 40 17.64 -12.04 -5.75
CA PRO A 40 17.10 -11.12 -4.78
C PRO A 40 17.52 -11.60 -3.39
N ALA A 41 18.26 -10.76 -2.66
CA ALA A 41 18.69 -11.05 -1.30
C ALA A 41 17.45 -11.04 -0.42
N TYR A 42 16.84 -12.18 -0.22
CA TYR A 42 15.73 -12.31 0.72
C TYR A 42 16.21 -12.05 2.14
N ALA A 43 15.46 -11.23 2.87
CA ALA A 43 15.69 -11.07 4.29
C ALA A 43 15.63 -12.45 4.99
N PRO A 44 16.46 -12.68 6.03
CA PRO A 44 16.43 -13.94 6.76
C PRO A 44 15.02 -14.17 7.34
N ARG A 45 14.55 -15.41 7.23
CA ARG A 45 13.24 -15.78 7.76
C ARG A 45 13.26 -15.73 9.29
N VAL A 46 12.45 -14.87 9.88
CA VAL A 46 12.32 -14.71 11.34
C VAL A 46 11.05 -15.37 11.91
N LEU A 47 10.07 -15.69 11.06
CA LEU A 47 8.84 -16.39 11.44
C LEU A 47 8.70 -17.70 10.66
N SER A 48 8.15 -18.73 11.30
CA SER A 48 7.80 -19.97 10.60
C SER A 48 6.68 -19.72 9.58
N ALA A 49 6.61 -20.56 8.55
CA ALA A 49 5.53 -20.48 7.55
C ALA A 49 4.15 -20.64 8.20
N GLN A 50 4.05 -21.51 9.22
CA GLN A 50 2.82 -21.75 9.96
C GLN A 50 2.35 -20.52 10.72
N ASN A 51 3.23 -19.85 11.47
CA ASN A 51 2.88 -18.64 12.21
C ASN A 51 2.51 -17.49 11.26
N SER A 52 3.25 -17.33 10.17
CA SER A 52 2.94 -16.29 9.16
C SER A 52 1.55 -16.53 8.55
N PHE A 53 1.23 -17.79 8.22
CA PHE A 53 -0.06 -18.15 7.68
C PHE A 53 -1.19 -17.88 8.68
N LEU A 54 -1.06 -18.34 9.93
CA LEU A 54 -2.09 -18.16 10.96
C LEU A 54 -2.36 -16.69 11.26
N ILE A 55 -1.31 -15.86 11.34
CA ILE A 55 -1.47 -14.42 11.57
C ILE A 55 -2.14 -13.76 10.36
N ALA A 56 -1.71 -14.09 9.13
CA ALA A 56 -2.31 -13.53 7.92
C ALA A 56 -3.80 -13.92 7.81
N ASP A 57 -4.14 -15.17 8.15
CA ASP A 57 -5.51 -15.65 8.14
C ASP A 57 -6.36 -14.98 9.23
N ALA A 58 -5.83 -14.86 10.44
CA ALA A 58 -6.49 -14.11 11.53
C ALA A 58 -6.75 -12.64 11.14
N LEU A 59 -5.83 -12.00 10.44
CA LEU A 59 -5.98 -10.61 9.99
C LEU A 59 -7.03 -10.43 8.88
N LYS A 60 -7.40 -11.47 8.14
CA LYS A 60 -8.55 -11.43 7.21
C LYS A 60 -9.86 -11.17 7.94
N SER A 61 -9.98 -11.62 9.18
CA SER A 61 -11.18 -11.43 9.99
C SER A 61 -11.49 -9.94 10.27
N SER A 62 -10.49 -9.06 10.22
CA SER A 62 -10.70 -7.61 10.32
C SER A 62 -11.55 -7.06 9.15
N ILE A 63 -11.54 -7.75 8.00
CA ILE A 63 -12.29 -7.41 6.79
C ILE A 63 -13.59 -8.20 6.75
N TRP A 64 -13.50 -9.51 6.93
CA TRP A 64 -14.63 -10.42 6.70
C TRP A 64 -15.50 -10.62 7.93
N GLY A 65 -15.01 -10.28 9.13
CA GLY A 65 -15.70 -10.61 10.37
C GLY A 65 -15.61 -12.11 10.70
N GLY A 66 -16.54 -12.59 11.47
CA GLY A 66 -16.59 -13.98 11.88
C GLY A 66 -17.88 -14.30 12.62
N GLY A 67 -17.93 -15.51 13.18
CA GLY A 67 -19.08 -16.02 13.92
C GLY A 67 -20.24 -16.41 13.02
N ASP A 68 -21.35 -16.81 13.66
CA ASP A 68 -22.61 -17.19 13.00
C ASP A 68 -23.68 -16.14 13.30
N TRP A 69 -24.17 -15.44 12.27
CA TRP A 69 -25.24 -14.44 12.40
C TRP A 69 -26.57 -15.05 12.83
N LYS A 70 -26.85 -16.31 12.46
CA LYS A 70 -28.08 -17.00 12.85
C LYS A 70 -28.06 -17.41 14.32
N ALA A 71 -26.88 -17.78 14.81
CA ALA A 71 -26.66 -18.09 16.22
C ALA A 71 -26.48 -16.85 17.10
N GLY A 72 -26.45 -15.63 16.52
CA GLY A 72 -26.24 -14.39 17.26
C GLY A 72 -24.78 -14.14 17.68
N THR A 73 -23.83 -14.92 17.17
CA THR A 73 -22.39 -14.78 17.45
C THR A 73 -21.64 -14.04 16.34
N GLY A 74 -22.33 -13.64 15.28
CA GLY A 74 -21.74 -12.96 14.14
C GLY A 74 -21.24 -11.55 14.48
N TRP A 75 -20.10 -11.15 13.91
CA TRP A 75 -19.54 -9.83 14.07
C TRP A 75 -18.90 -9.31 12.78
N LEU A 76 -18.87 -7.98 12.63
CA LEU A 76 -18.21 -7.30 11.52
C LEU A 76 -16.78 -6.95 11.87
N GLY A 77 -15.87 -7.12 10.91
CA GLY A 77 -14.51 -6.63 11.04
C GLY A 77 -14.44 -5.10 11.00
N THR A 78 -13.43 -4.52 11.63
CA THR A 78 -13.20 -3.06 11.65
C THR A 78 -12.89 -2.48 10.29
N ALA A 79 -12.42 -3.32 9.36
CA ALA A 79 -12.10 -2.98 7.98
C ALA A 79 -13.11 -3.57 6.96
N HIS A 80 -14.35 -3.85 7.37
CA HIS A 80 -15.38 -4.47 6.53
C HIS A 80 -15.65 -3.72 5.22
N ARG A 81 -15.35 -2.43 5.15
CA ARG A 81 -15.43 -1.60 3.95
C ARG A 81 -14.60 -2.16 2.79
N LEU A 82 -13.47 -2.79 3.07
CA LEU A 82 -12.62 -3.41 2.04
C LEU A 82 -13.28 -4.56 1.26
N ARG A 83 -14.43 -5.06 1.72
CA ARG A 83 -15.24 -6.03 0.97
C ARG A 83 -15.70 -5.49 -0.39
N GLU A 84 -15.80 -4.16 -0.54
CA GLU A 84 -16.13 -3.47 -1.79
C GLU A 84 -15.10 -3.76 -2.89
N LEU A 85 -13.84 -4.01 -2.53
CA LEU A 85 -12.80 -4.40 -3.47
C LEU A 85 -12.97 -5.83 -4.03
N LYS A 86 -13.88 -6.63 -3.43
CA LYS A 86 -14.17 -8.02 -3.82
C LYS A 86 -12.92 -8.91 -3.88
N ARG A 87 -11.91 -8.63 -3.04
CA ARG A 87 -10.64 -9.36 -2.95
C ARG A 87 -10.56 -10.10 -1.61
N GLN A 88 -10.38 -11.41 -1.68
CA GLN A 88 -10.27 -12.29 -0.51
C GLN A 88 -8.82 -12.54 -0.07
N ASP A 89 -7.85 -12.04 -0.81
CA ASP A 89 -6.42 -12.15 -0.56
C ASP A 89 -5.84 -10.96 0.22
N LEU A 90 -6.72 -10.13 0.81
CA LEU A 90 -6.34 -9.00 1.64
C LEU A 90 -6.39 -9.36 3.13
N SER A 91 -5.40 -8.88 3.86
CA SER A 91 -5.30 -8.97 5.32
C SER A 91 -4.86 -7.60 5.85
N GLY A 92 -5.24 -7.27 7.08
CA GLY A 92 -4.81 -6.00 7.65
C GLY A 92 -5.44 -5.69 9.00
N LYS A 93 -5.06 -4.54 9.57
CA LYS A 93 -5.58 -4.09 10.87
C LYS A 93 -5.61 -2.57 10.95
N THR A 94 -6.70 -2.07 11.50
CA THR A 94 -6.83 -0.66 11.90
C THR A 94 -6.03 -0.37 13.15
N GLY A 95 -5.44 0.83 13.24
CA GLY A 95 -4.86 1.37 14.44
C GLY A 95 -5.47 2.75 14.74
N THR A 96 -5.69 3.02 16.02
CA THR A 96 -6.12 4.34 16.51
C THR A 96 -5.44 4.55 17.83
N THR A 97 -4.66 5.61 17.96
CA THR A 97 -4.00 5.95 19.22
C THR A 97 -4.99 6.47 20.25
N ASN A 98 -4.59 6.44 21.52
CA ASN A 98 -5.37 7.05 22.59
C ASN A 98 -5.65 8.52 22.25
N ASP A 99 -6.84 9.00 22.63
CA ASP A 99 -7.30 10.37 22.32
C ASP A 99 -7.46 10.68 20.81
N VAL A 100 -7.37 9.66 19.94
CA VAL A 100 -7.56 9.83 18.50
C VAL A 100 -6.57 10.84 17.90
N LYS A 101 -5.31 10.73 18.24
CA LYS A 101 -4.24 11.58 17.70
C LYS A 101 -3.77 11.08 16.35
N ASP A 102 -3.70 9.75 16.19
CA ASP A 102 -3.29 9.09 14.97
C ASP A 102 -4.28 8.03 14.53
N ALA A 103 -4.51 7.97 13.26
CA ALA A 103 -5.30 6.95 12.60
C ALA A 103 -4.42 6.16 11.62
N TRP A 104 -4.44 4.84 11.74
CA TRP A 104 -3.63 3.93 10.95
C TRP A 104 -4.47 2.85 10.30
N PHE A 105 -4.07 2.45 9.14
CA PHE A 105 -4.41 1.14 8.59
C PHE A 105 -3.18 0.53 7.93
N SER A 106 -2.77 -0.64 8.41
CA SER A 106 -1.73 -1.45 7.79
C SER A 106 -2.32 -2.73 7.25
N GLY A 107 -2.08 -3.02 5.99
CA GLY A 107 -2.61 -4.21 5.34
C GLY A 107 -1.73 -4.67 4.19
N PHE A 108 -2.02 -5.86 3.72
CA PHE A 108 -1.23 -6.48 2.66
C PHE A 108 -2.06 -7.46 1.83
N SER A 109 -1.59 -7.69 0.61
CA SER A 109 -1.83 -8.87 -0.21
C SER A 109 -0.54 -9.70 -0.26
N PRO A 110 -0.52 -10.89 -0.86
CA PRO A 110 0.73 -11.63 -1.04
C PRO A 110 1.85 -10.86 -1.76
N ASP A 111 1.49 -9.89 -2.61
CA ASP A 111 2.44 -9.16 -3.45
C ASP A 111 2.68 -7.70 -3.03
N LEU A 112 1.89 -7.17 -2.09
CA LEU A 112 1.90 -5.75 -1.78
C LEU A 112 1.62 -5.51 -0.31
N VAL A 113 2.50 -4.75 0.36
CA VAL A 113 2.30 -4.26 1.73
C VAL A 113 2.13 -2.75 1.70
N VAL A 114 1.07 -2.25 2.32
CA VAL A 114 0.76 -0.82 2.36
C VAL A 114 0.38 -0.42 3.78
N THR A 115 0.85 0.74 4.20
CA THR A 115 0.41 1.40 5.43
C THR A 115 -0.07 2.80 5.10
N SER A 116 -1.25 3.15 5.59
CA SER A 116 -1.81 4.49 5.55
C SER A 116 -1.84 5.07 6.96
N TRP A 117 -1.42 6.30 7.09
CA TRP A 117 -1.41 7.05 8.32
C TRP A 117 -1.98 8.45 8.10
N VAL A 118 -2.74 8.91 9.09
CA VAL A 118 -3.23 10.29 9.18
C VAL A 118 -3.05 10.75 10.61
N GLY A 119 -2.40 11.89 10.77
CA GLY A 119 -2.10 12.49 12.07
C GLY A 119 -1.58 13.89 11.90
N PHE A 120 -1.27 14.54 13.01
CA PHE A 120 -0.56 15.82 13.06
C PHE A 120 0.90 15.60 13.43
N ASP A 121 1.76 16.54 13.05
CA ASP A 121 3.19 16.49 13.39
C ASP A 121 3.45 16.69 14.91
N ASP A 122 2.49 17.25 15.61
CA ASP A 122 2.57 17.41 17.06
C ASP A 122 1.83 16.26 17.79
N ALA A 123 2.35 15.88 18.97
CA ALA A 123 1.80 14.80 19.77
C ALA A 123 0.56 15.22 20.63
N GLU A 124 0.10 16.44 20.53
CA GLU A 124 -0.99 16.98 21.36
C GLU A 124 -2.29 17.13 20.59
N SER A 125 -2.21 17.44 19.30
CA SER A 125 -3.38 17.63 18.43
C SER A 125 -4.14 16.33 18.22
N ARG A 126 -5.47 16.44 18.22
CA ARG A 126 -6.39 15.32 18.02
C ARG A 126 -7.07 15.45 16.67
N LEU A 127 -7.31 14.33 15.99
CA LEU A 127 -8.06 14.29 14.73
C LEU A 127 -9.52 14.74 14.88
N GLY A 128 -10.08 14.58 16.08
CA GLY A 128 -11.42 15.09 16.38
C GLY A 128 -12.57 14.27 15.82
N LYS A 129 -13.58 14.98 15.32
CA LYS A 129 -14.80 14.38 14.76
C LYS A 129 -15.21 15.13 13.49
N THR A 130 -15.50 14.39 12.44
CA THR A 130 -16.09 14.94 11.22
C THR A 130 -17.59 15.07 11.38
N ALA A 131 -18.13 16.28 11.20
CA ALA A 131 -19.57 16.52 11.21
C ALA A 131 -20.20 16.10 9.87
N TRP A 132 -21.43 15.62 9.92
CA TRP A 132 -22.22 15.41 8.71
C TRP A 132 -22.47 16.74 8.00
N ASN A 133 -22.24 16.77 6.68
CA ASN A 133 -22.49 17.93 5.84
C ASN A 133 -23.52 17.58 4.76
N ASN A 134 -24.70 18.16 4.83
CA ASN A 134 -25.80 17.91 3.88
C ASN A 134 -25.48 18.31 2.42
N ASN A 135 -24.45 19.13 2.20
CA ASN A 135 -24.01 19.55 0.87
C ASN A 135 -23.04 18.55 0.20
N LEU A 136 -22.56 17.56 0.95
CA LEU A 136 -21.74 16.48 0.44
C LEU A 136 -22.62 15.26 0.14
N GLY A 137 -22.16 14.40 -0.76
CA GLY A 137 -22.86 13.18 -1.14
C GLY A 137 -23.03 12.18 0.03
N LYS A 138 -23.77 11.11 -0.23
CA LYS A 138 -24.08 10.08 0.78
C LYS A 138 -22.86 9.25 1.22
N ASP A 139 -21.78 9.32 0.46
CA ASP A 139 -20.55 8.53 0.71
C ASP A 139 -19.63 9.15 1.77
N GLN A 140 -20.02 10.29 2.35
CA GLN A 140 -19.24 10.91 3.41
C GLN A 140 -19.23 10.06 4.68
N ILE A 141 -18.08 10.07 5.38
CA ILE A 141 -17.89 9.36 6.64
C ILE A 141 -17.92 10.40 7.76
N ALA A 142 -19.02 10.45 8.51
CA ALA A 142 -19.17 11.33 9.67
C ALA A 142 -18.96 10.59 10.99
N GLY A 143 -18.61 11.32 12.05
CA GLY A 143 -18.41 10.81 13.41
C GLY A 143 -16.97 10.94 13.89
N GLY A 144 -16.60 10.24 14.96
CA GLY A 144 -15.24 10.26 15.52
C GLY A 144 -14.24 9.66 14.54
N GLU A 145 -13.09 10.32 14.42
CA GLU A 145 -12.00 9.84 13.58
C GLU A 145 -11.41 8.54 14.15
N SER A 146 -10.93 7.68 13.27
CA SER A 146 -10.32 6.40 13.64
C SER A 146 -9.58 5.81 12.44
N GLY A 147 -8.77 4.79 12.66
CA GLY A 147 -8.11 4.06 11.58
C GLY A 147 -9.09 3.57 10.51
N ALA A 148 -10.26 3.09 10.91
CA ALA A 148 -11.29 2.61 9.98
C ALA A 148 -11.97 3.73 9.16
N ARG A 149 -12.04 4.94 9.69
CA ARG A 149 -12.73 6.05 9.05
C ARG A 149 -11.80 6.98 8.30
N THR A 150 -10.59 7.15 8.80
CA THR A 150 -9.66 8.18 8.33
C THR A 150 -8.54 7.60 7.47
N ALA A 151 -7.86 6.55 7.93
CA ALA A 151 -6.73 5.96 7.21
C ALA A 151 -7.16 4.88 6.19
N LEU A 152 -8.16 4.07 6.53
CA LEU A 152 -8.62 2.97 5.67
C LEU A 152 -9.11 3.41 4.29
N PRO A 153 -9.85 4.52 4.10
CA PRO A 153 -10.28 4.95 2.77
C PRO A 153 -9.12 5.23 1.82
N ALA A 154 -8.09 5.94 2.27
CA ALA A 154 -6.90 6.22 1.46
C ALA A 154 -6.16 4.92 1.08
N TRP A 155 -6.07 3.97 2.02
CA TRP A 155 -5.53 2.65 1.76
C TRP A 155 -6.36 1.88 0.73
N GLN A 156 -7.68 1.91 0.87
CA GLN A 156 -8.63 1.23 -0.03
C GLN A 156 -8.49 1.74 -1.47
N ASP A 157 -8.45 3.05 -1.66
CA ASP A 157 -8.33 3.68 -2.98
C ASP A 157 -7.00 3.32 -3.64
N PHE A 158 -5.90 3.43 -2.89
CA PHE A 158 -4.57 3.09 -3.40
C PHE A 158 -4.47 1.60 -3.78
N VAL A 159 -4.87 0.69 -2.90
CA VAL A 159 -4.77 -0.76 -3.14
C VAL A 159 -5.76 -1.21 -4.21
N GLY A 160 -6.95 -0.61 -4.25
CA GLY A 160 -7.92 -0.83 -5.32
C GLY A 160 -7.36 -0.51 -6.69
N PHE A 161 -6.62 0.60 -6.82
CA PHE A 161 -5.92 0.96 -8.04
C PHE A 161 -4.73 0.04 -8.34
N ALA A 162 -3.85 -0.18 -7.35
CA ALA A 162 -2.61 -0.95 -7.52
C ALA A 162 -2.84 -2.43 -7.88
N LEU A 163 -3.96 -3.00 -7.41
CA LEU A 163 -4.31 -4.41 -7.63
C LEU A 163 -5.43 -4.61 -8.67
N LYS A 164 -5.88 -3.56 -9.36
CA LYS A 164 -7.03 -3.60 -10.27
C LYS A 164 -6.94 -4.71 -11.32
N ASP A 165 -5.77 -4.84 -11.93
CA ASP A 165 -5.54 -5.78 -13.03
C ASP A 165 -4.70 -7.00 -12.60
N LYS A 166 -4.51 -7.18 -11.28
CA LYS A 166 -3.75 -8.31 -10.75
C LYS A 166 -4.68 -9.43 -10.28
N PRO A 167 -4.38 -10.69 -10.61
CA PRO A 167 -5.14 -11.82 -10.10
C PRO A 167 -5.06 -11.90 -8.58
N GLN A 168 -6.08 -12.49 -7.95
CA GLN A 168 -6.01 -12.80 -6.52
C GLN A 168 -5.10 -14.00 -6.30
N VAL A 169 -4.29 -13.93 -5.25
CA VAL A 169 -3.35 -15.00 -4.87
C VAL A 169 -3.76 -15.59 -3.54
N PHE A 170 -4.13 -16.87 -3.55
CA PHE A 170 -4.53 -17.59 -2.35
C PHE A 170 -3.36 -18.42 -1.81
N VAL A 171 -2.85 -18.01 -0.67
CA VAL A 171 -1.80 -18.75 0.03
C VAL A 171 -2.40 -20.01 0.64
N GLN A 172 -1.84 -21.17 0.29
CA GLN A 172 -2.28 -22.45 0.83
C GLN A 172 -1.72 -22.66 2.25
N PRO A 173 -2.47 -23.35 3.12
CA PRO A 173 -1.97 -23.71 4.43
C PRO A 173 -0.67 -24.51 4.31
N PRO A 174 0.42 -24.14 5.01
CA PRO A 174 1.64 -24.93 5.02
C PRO A 174 1.47 -26.23 5.77
N VAL A 175 2.37 -27.18 5.54
CA VAL A 175 2.39 -28.47 6.24
C VAL A 175 2.35 -28.25 7.76
N GLY A 176 1.48 -28.98 8.46
CA GLY A 176 1.28 -28.87 9.90
C GLY A 176 0.12 -27.94 10.31
N ILE A 177 -0.53 -27.28 9.35
CA ILE A 177 -1.79 -26.53 9.57
C ILE A 177 -2.95 -27.38 9.07
N ILE A 178 -3.96 -27.56 9.91
CA ILE A 178 -5.21 -28.22 9.57
C ILE A 178 -6.40 -27.31 9.87
N SER A 179 -7.44 -27.40 9.08
CA SER A 179 -8.72 -26.74 9.36
C SER A 179 -9.63 -27.69 10.13
N VAL A 180 -10.16 -27.24 11.26
CA VAL A 180 -11.10 -28.00 12.09
C VAL A 180 -12.40 -27.21 12.17
N ARG A 181 -13.51 -27.89 11.95
CA ARG A 181 -14.83 -27.32 12.22
C ARG A 181 -15.11 -27.42 13.72
N ILE A 182 -15.49 -26.33 14.32
CA ILE A 182 -15.91 -26.26 15.72
C ILE A 182 -17.44 -26.04 15.69
N ASP A 183 -18.17 -26.94 16.35
CA ASP A 183 -19.62 -26.86 16.52
C ASP A 183 -20.00 -26.04 17.75
#